data_dad9cfa981193b5c68fa001a8591233b
#
_entry.id   dad9cfa981193b5c68fa001a8591233b
#
_cell.length_a   1.000
_cell.length_b   1.000
_cell.length_c   1.000
_cell.angle_alpha   90.00
_cell.angle_beta   90.00
_cell.angle_gamma   90.00
#
_symmetry.space_group_name_H-M   'P 1'
#
loop_
_entity.id
_entity.type
_entity.pdbx_description
1 polymer ?
#
loop_
_entity_poly.entity_id
_entity_poly.type
_entity_poly.pdbx_seq_one_letter_code
_entity_poly.pdbx_strand_id
1 'polypeptide(L)'
;MEYELNEWGPAEARALVYLHGWGDTGSTFQFVVDALPEDWRIVAPDWRGFGRSTCRAESYWFPDYVADLDCLLDAISPKDPACLIGHSMGANVAGLYCGIRPERVGILVNVEGFGLADRDPAGAPDNYRRWLDQAKSLRPFSEYPGLPALADRVMKNN
;
A
#
# COMPACT_ATOMS: atom_id res chain seq x y z
N MET A 1 -15.69 -4.97 -3.02
CA MET A 1 -14.54 -5.09 -2.13
C MET A 1 -14.70 -4.03 -1.05
N GLU A 2 -14.51 -4.37 0.22
CA GLU A 2 -14.59 -3.43 1.33
C GLU A 2 -13.16 -3.12 1.80
N TYR A 3 -12.83 -1.83 1.84
CA TYR A 3 -11.58 -1.33 2.36
C TYR A 3 -11.77 -0.79 3.76
N GLU A 4 -10.87 -1.12 4.67
CA GLU A 4 -10.73 -0.38 5.92
C GLU A 4 -10.01 0.94 5.62
N LEU A 5 -10.62 2.03 6.06
CA LEU A 5 -10.03 3.37 5.96
C LEU A 5 -9.75 3.90 7.37
N ASN A 6 -8.51 4.26 7.62
CA ASN A 6 -8.15 5.01 8.81
C ASN A 6 -8.24 6.49 8.44
N GLU A 7 -9.04 7.28 9.17
CA GLU A 7 -9.29 8.68 8.84
C GLU A 7 -9.00 9.59 10.03
N TRP A 8 -8.40 10.75 9.74
CA TRP A 8 -8.11 11.82 10.71
C TRP A 8 -8.44 13.18 10.10
N GLY A 9 -8.74 14.15 10.97
CA GLY A 9 -9.00 15.53 10.62
C GLY A 9 -10.41 15.81 10.09
N PRO A 10 -10.68 17.05 9.66
CA PRO A 10 -12.02 17.47 9.23
C PRO A 10 -12.43 16.82 7.91
N ALA A 11 -13.64 16.28 7.84
CA ALA A 11 -14.16 15.59 6.66
C ALA A 11 -14.19 16.46 5.38
N GLU A 12 -14.39 17.76 5.54
CA GLU A 12 -14.50 18.74 4.43
C GLU A 12 -13.14 19.31 4.01
N ALA A 13 -12.06 18.97 4.71
CA ALA A 13 -10.73 19.45 4.38
C ALA A 13 -10.19 18.71 3.13
N ARG A 14 -9.13 19.31 2.55
CA ARG A 14 -8.44 18.69 1.40
C ARG A 14 -7.88 17.32 1.79
N ALA A 15 -8.14 16.33 0.95
CA ALA A 15 -7.72 14.97 1.20
C ALA A 15 -6.20 14.79 0.95
N LEU A 16 -5.54 14.15 1.93
CA LEU A 16 -4.20 13.59 1.83
C LEU A 16 -4.33 12.09 2.01
N VAL A 17 -3.94 11.32 1.00
CA VAL A 17 -4.07 9.86 1.02
C VAL A 17 -2.71 9.24 1.27
N TYR A 18 -2.60 8.47 2.37
CA TYR A 18 -1.40 7.71 2.70
C TYR A 18 -1.53 6.25 2.24
N LEU A 19 -0.52 5.77 1.55
CA LEU A 19 -0.45 4.45 0.94
C LEU A 19 0.71 3.67 1.55
N HIS A 20 0.39 2.68 2.38
CA HIS A 20 1.38 1.93 3.16
C HIS A 20 2.20 0.94 2.35
N GLY A 21 3.32 0.49 2.91
CA GLY A 21 4.22 -0.51 2.34
C GLY A 21 3.75 -1.95 2.50
N TRP A 22 4.52 -2.88 1.96
CA TRP A 22 4.29 -4.32 2.13
C TRP A 22 4.42 -4.73 3.60
N GLY A 23 3.48 -5.53 4.09
CA GLY A 23 3.50 -6.02 5.46
C GLY A 23 3.11 -4.98 6.52
N ASP A 24 2.52 -3.87 6.11
CA ASP A 24 2.12 -2.75 6.94
C ASP A 24 0.61 -2.52 6.89
N THR A 25 0.11 -1.47 7.53
CA THR A 25 -1.30 -1.05 7.54
C THR A 25 -1.41 0.48 7.52
N GLY A 26 -2.58 1.01 7.17
CA GLY A 26 -2.83 2.45 7.20
C GLY A 26 -2.69 3.07 8.59
N SER A 27 -2.98 2.31 9.65
CA SER A 27 -2.93 2.81 11.03
C SER A 27 -1.51 3.18 11.51
N THR A 28 -0.45 2.65 10.91
CA THR A 28 0.94 2.99 11.29
C THR A 28 1.28 4.45 10.98
N PHE A 29 0.51 5.09 10.10
CA PHE A 29 0.68 6.50 9.77
C PHE A 29 0.32 7.45 10.93
N GLN A 30 -0.29 6.97 12.01
CA GLN A 30 -0.66 7.76 13.18
C GLN A 30 0.46 8.68 13.68
N PHE A 31 1.71 8.16 13.76
CA PHE A 31 2.84 8.94 14.25
C PHE A 31 3.22 10.13 13.33
N VAL A 32 2.96 10.00 12.04
CA VAL A 32 3.16 11.10 11.08
C VAL A 32 1.99 12.07 11.16
N VAL A 33 0.76 11.57 11.29
CA VAL A 33 -0.44 12.38 11.47
C VAL A 33 -0.29 13.31 12.67
N ASP A 34 0.20 12.80 13.80
CA ASP A 34 0.42 13.60 15.03
C ASP A 34 1.39 14.77 14.84
N ALA A 35 2.21 14.74 13.79
CA ALA A 35 3.16 15.78 13.44
C ALA A 35 2.70 16.69 12.29
N LEU A 36 1.59 16.37 11.63
CA LEU A 36 1.04 17.16 10.54
C LEU A 36 0.09 18.26 11.05
N PRO A 37 -0.10 19.35 10.28
CA PRO A 37 -1.15 20.33 10.57
C PRO A 37 -2.54 19.69 10.58
N GLU A 38 -3.42 20.19 11.47
CA GLU A 38 -4.78 19.65 11.67
C GLU A 38 -5.79 20.03 10.56
N ASP A 39 -5.36 20.75 9.54
CA ASP A 39 -6.20 21.27 8.45
C ASP A 39 -6.31 20.30 7.24
N TRP A 40 -5.75 19.10 7.36
CA TRP A 40 -5.87 18.05 6.37
C TRP A 40 -6.89 16.99 6.77
N ARG A 41 -7.69 16.51 5.79
CA ARG A 41 -8.37 15.22 5.90
C ARG A 41 -7.40 14.14 5.45
N ILE A 42 -6.88 13.36 6.38
CA ILE A 42 -5.94 12.29 6.09
C ILE A 42 -6.70 10.97 5.99
N VAL A 43 -6.50 10.23 4.91
CA VAL A 43 -7.12 8.93 4.66
C VAL A 43 -6.04 7.91 4.36
N ALA A 44 -5.95 6.88 5.19
CA ALA A 44 -4.99 5.79 5.03
C ALA A 44 -5.72 4.46 4.90
N PRO A 45 -5.96 3.97 3.66
CA PRO A 45 -6.55 2.66 3.44
C PRO A 45 -5.59 1.54 3.82
N ASP A 46 -6.13 0.45 4.36
CA ASP A 46 -5.43 -0.82 4.34
C ASP A 46 -5.53 -1.42 2.94
N TRP A 47 -4.41 -1.78 2.30
CA TRP A 47 -4.42 -2.42 1.00
C TRP A 47 -5.12 -3.80 1.02
N ARG A 48 -5.58 -4.27 -0.15
CA ARG A 48 -6.06 -5.65 -0.30
C ARG A 48 -5.08 -6.65 0.32
N GLY A 49 -5.59 -7.56 1.15
CA GLY A 49 -4.78 -8.58 1.81
C GLY A 49 -4.00 -8.10 3.02
N PHE A 50 -4.17 -6.85 3.46
CA PHE A 50 -3.52 -6.28 4.63
C PHE A 50 -4.54 -5.74 5.63
N GLY A 51 -4.11 -5.65 6.89
CA GLY A 51 -4.86 -5.02 7.96
C GLY A 51 -6.27 -5.57 8.13
N ARG A 52 -7.25 -4.68 8.10
CA ARG A 52 -8.68 -5.00 8.26
C ARG A 52 -9.47 -5.00 6.96
N SER A 53 -8.83 -4.70 5.83
CA SER A 53 -9.48 -4.81 4.54
C SER A 53 -9.91 -6.24 4.28
N THR A 54 -11.24 -6.48 4.21
CA THR A 54 -11.85 -7.82 4.13
C THR A 54 -11.77 -8.39 2.72
N CYS A 55 -10.60 -8.43 2.16
CA CYS A 55 -10.48 -8.86 0.81
C CYS A 55 -10.05 -10.31 0.69
N ARG A 56 -10.99 -11.20 0.41
CA ARG A 56 -10.70 -12.43 -0.33
C ARG A 56 -10.64 -12.06 -1.81
N ALA A 57 -9.58 -11.35 -2.21
CA ALA A 57 -9.36 -11.06 -3.61
C ALA A 57 -8.97 -12.37 -4.32
N GLU A 58 -9.51 -12.55 -5.51
CA GLU A 58 -9.12 -13.66 -6.38
C GLU A 58 -7.67 -13.50 -6.87
N SER A 59 -7.12 -12.28 -6.76
CA SER A 59 -5.78 -11.92 -7.20
C SER A 59 -5.15 -10.86 -6.29
N TYR A 60 -3.83 -10.95 -6.13
CA TYR A 60 -2.97 -9.99 -5.44
C TYR A 60 -1.84 -9.56 -6.37
N TRP A 61 -2.11 -9.42 -7.64
CA TRP A 61 -1.14 -8.99 -8.62
C TRP A 61 -0.92 -7.48 -8.51
N PHE A 62 0.30 -7.01 -8.79
CA PHE A 62 0.66 -5.60 -8.58
C PHE A 62 -0.30 -4.62 -9.30
N PRO A 63 -0.74 -4.85 -10.55
CA PRO A 63 -1.74 -3.99 -11.20
C PRO A 63 -3.08 -3.89 -10.48
N ASP A 64 -3.45 -4.88 -9.65
CA ASP A 64 -4.70 -4.82 -8.89
C ASP A 64 -4.68 -3.68 -7.86
N TYR A 65 -3.52 -3.39 -7.25
CA TYR A 65 -3.37 -2.27 -6.32
C TYR A 65 -3.50 -0.91 -7.02
N VAL A 66 -3.10 -0.83 -8.29
CA VAL A 66 -3.28 0.38 -9.11
C VAL A 66 -4.77 0.62 -9.40
N ALA A 67 -5.52 -0.45 -9.74
CA ALA A 67 -6.97 -0.38 -9.92
C ALA A 67 -7.70 -0.03 -8.62
N ASP A 68 -7.22 -0.59 -7.49
CA ASP A 68 -7.75 -0.24 -6.17
C ASP A 68 -7.57 1.24 -5.85
N LEU A 69 -6.39 1.78 -6.14
CA LEU A 69 -6.12 3.21 -5.93
C LEU A 69 -7.07 4.08 -6.76
N ASP A 70 -7.33 3.72 -8.02
CA ASP A 70 -8.29 4.44 -8.87
C ASP A 70 -9.68 4.49 -8.22
N CYS A 71 -10.19 3.33 -7.78
CA CYS A 71 -11.48 3.24 -7.09
C CYS A 71 -11.51 4.01 -5.75
N LEU A 72 -10.43 3.94 -4.97
CA LEU A 72 -10.32 4.66 -3.71
C LEU A 72 -10.33 6.17 -3.93
N LEU A 73 -9.61 6.68 -4.92
CA LEU A 73 -9.59 8.10 -5.25
C LEU A 73 -10.92 8.59 -5.78
N ASP A 74 -11.69 7.77 -6.49
CA ASP A 74 -13.06 8.11 -6.89
C ASP A 74 -13.99 8.32 -5.69
N ALA A 75 -13.76 7.59 -4.61
CA ALA A 75 -14.53 7.73 -3.37
C ALA A 75 -14.01 8.87 -2.48
N ILE A 76 -12.68 9.03 -2.35
CA ILE A 76 -12.05 9.95 -1.40
C ILE A 76 -11.96 11.37 -1.96
N SER A 77 -11.56 11.52 -3.23
CA SER A 77 -11.34 12.80 -3.92
C SER A 77 -11.90 12.77 -5.34
N PRO A 78 -13.23 12.71 -5.50
CA PRO A 78 -13.86 12.51 -6.80
C PRO A 78 -13.72 13.70 -7.76
N LYS A 79 -13.48 14.89 -7.24
CA LYS A 79 -13.48 16.15 -8.04
C LYS A 79 -12.11 16.78 -8.18
N ASP A 80 -11.28 16.66 -7.16
CA ASP A 80 -10.01 17.35 -7.09
C ASP A 80 -8.84 16.38 -7.20
N PRO A 81 -7.71 16.80 -7.81
CA PRO A 81 -6.49 16.01 -7.80
C PRO A 81 -6.01 15.75 -6.36
N ALA A 82 -5.79 14.48 -6.03
CA ALA A 82 -5.42 14.07 -4.67
C ALA A 82 -3.97 14.44 -4.33
N CYS A 83 -3.69 14.61 -3.03
CA CYS A 83 -2.34 14.58 -2.49
C CYS A 83 -2.05 13.18 -2.00
N LEU A 84 -0.98 12.56 -2.50
CA LEU A 84 -0.59 11.20 -2.16
C LEU A 84 0.73 11.19 -1.41
N ILE A 85 0.81 10.41 -0.33
CA ILE A 85 2.07 9.99 0.28
C ILE A 85 2.13 8.48 0.18
N GLY A 86 3.11 7.95 -0.54
CA GLY A 86 3.31 6.51 -0.65
C GLY A 86 4.61 6.09 0.02
N HIS A 87 4.55 5.00 0.78
CA HIS A 87 5.73 4.35 1.36
C HIS A 87 6.00 3.02 0.67
N SER A 88 7.23 2.77 0.24
CA SER A 88 7.69 1.51 -0.34
C SER A 88 6.75 0.99 -1.45
N MET A 89 6.02 -0.12 -1.25
CA MET A 89 5.04 -0.64 -2.20
C MET A 89 3.98 0.41 -2.55
N GLY A 90 3.44 1.13 -1.56
CA GLY A 90 2.44 2.18 -1.79
C GLY A 90 2.98 3.33 -2.64
N ALA A 91 4.26 3.67 -2.48
CA ALA A 91 4.91 4.68 -3.31
C ALA A 91 5.11 4.22 -4.76
N ASN A 92 5.41 2.93 -4.98
CA ASN A 92 5.50 2.35 -6.31
C ASN A 92 4.12 2.32 -7.01
N VAL A 93 3.06 1.95 -6.28
CA VAL A 93 1.68 1.99 -6.79
C VAL A 93 1.29 3.42 -7.15
N ALA A 94 1.52 4.38 -6.25
CA ALA A 94 1.21 5.79 -6.47
C ALA A 94 1.99 6.38 -7.65
N GLY A 95 3.28 6.06 -7.77
CA GLY A 95 4.12 6.51 -8.88
C GLY A 95 3.65 6.00 -10.23
N LEU A 96 3.29 4.71 -10.31
CA LEU A 96 2.74 4.11 -11.52
C LEU A 96 1.37 4.74 -11.86
N TYR A 97 0.50 4.90 -10.87
CA TYR A 97 -0.80 5.55 -11.04
C TYR A 97 -0.67 6.99 -11.54
N CYS A 98 0.25 7.76 -10.97
CA CYS A 98 0.54 9.13 -11.39
C CYS A 98 0.97 9.22 -12.87
N GLY A 99 1.72 8.23 -13.35
CA GLY A 99 2.08 8.13 -14.77
C GLY A 99 0.91 7.76 -15.69
N ILE A 100 -0.09 7.02 -15.16
CA ILE A 100 -1.27 6.58 -15.93
C ILE A 100 -2.36 7.66 -15.94
N ARG A 101 -2.60 8.31 -14.78
CA ARG A 101 -3.64 9.34 -14.59
C ARG A 101 -3.07 10.58 -13.89
N PRO A 102 -2.18 11.33 -14.56
CA PRO A 102 -1.53 12.51 -13.97
C PRO A 102 -2.52 13.60 -13.55
N GLU A 103 -3.67 13.68 -14.21
CA GLU A 103 -4.74 14.63 -13.88
C GLU A 103 -5.41 14.35 -12.52
N ARG A 104 -5.27 13.13 -11.99
CA ARG A 104 -5.86 12.71 -10.71
C ARG A 104 -4.93 12.97 -9.51
N VAL A 105 -3.67 13.34 -9.76
CA VAL A 105 -2.66 13.50 -8.71
C VAL A 105 -2.07 14.90 -8.76
N GLY A 106 -2.34 15.69 -7.73
CA GLY A 106 -1.81 17.04 -7.61
C GLY A 106 -0.42 17.08 -6.99
N ILE A 107 -0.18 16.24 -5.99
CA ILE A 107 1.11 16.11 -5.29
C ILE A 107 1.36 14.64 -5.01
N LEU A 108 2.57 14.18 -5.27
CA LEU A 108 3.06 12.87 -4.87
C LEU A 108 4.32 13.03 -4.00
N VAL A 109 4.25 12.53 -2.77
CA VAL A 109 5.42 12.34 -1.91
C VAL A 109 5.78 10.85 -1.94
N ASN A 110 6.93 10.55 -2.53
CA ASN A 110 7.45 9.19 -2.65
C ASN A 110 8.47 8.91 -1.55
N VAL A 111 8.13 8.00 -0.64
CA VAL A 111 8.99 7.55 0.45
C VAL A 111 9.45 6.12 0.14
N GLU A 112 10.69 5.97 -0.32
CA GLU A 112 11.37 4.70 -0.67
C GLU A 112 10.72 3.87 -1.79
N GLY A 113 9.91 4.47 -2.66
CA GLY A 113 9.34 3.79 -3.84
C GLY A 113 10.22 3.95 -5.07
N PHE A 114 11.36 3.28 -5.11
CA PHE A 114 12.36 3.42 -6.18
C PHE A 114 12.12 2.50 -7.38
N GLY A 115 11.04 1.71 -7.35
CA GLY A 115 10.78 0.67 -8.35
C GLY A 115 11.72 -0.54 -8.18
N LEU A 116 11.78 -1.35 -9.22
CA LEU A 116 12.70 -2.47 -9.31
C LEU A 116 13.87 -2.07 -10.21
N ALA A 117 15.07 -2.49 -9.86
CA ALA A 117 16.23 -2.32 -10.74
C ALA A 117 16.00 -3.02 -12.09
N ASP A 118 16.51 -2.42 -13.14
CA ASP A 118 16.48 -3.04 -14.47
C ASP A 118 17.14 -4.40 -14.41
N ARG A 119 16.49 -5.36 -15.09
CA ARG A 119 16.98 -6.74 -15.20
C ARG A 119 17.06 -7.13 -16.67
N ASP A 120 18.02 -7.98 -16.97
CA ASP A 120 18.11 -8.59 -18.30
C ASP A 120 16.83 -9.39 -18.58
N PRO A 121 16.05 -9.04 -19.61
CA PRO A 121 14.87 -9.81 -20.03
C PRO A 121 15.13 -11.28 -20.30
N ALA A 122 16.34 -11.65 -20.74
CA ALA A 122 16.74 -13.03 -20.95
C ALA A 122 16.67 -13.89 -19.69
N GLY A 123 16.78 -13.28 -18.50
CA GLY A 123 16.62 -13.96 -17.21
C GLY A 123 15.17 -14.24 -16.79
N ALA A 124 14.16 -13.73 -17.53
CA ALA A 124 12.75 -13.90 -17.16
C ALA A 124 12.30 -15.37 -17.08
N PRO A 125 12.66 -16.28 -18.01
CA PRO A 125 12.27 -17.69 -17.93
C PRO A 125 12.77 -18.38 -16.65
N ASP A 126 14.01 -18.08 -16.24
CA ASP A 126 14.58 -18.67 -15.02
C ASP A 126 13.96 -18.10 -13.74
N ASN A 127 13.56 -16.83 -13.76
CA ASN A 127 12.82 -16.21 -12.66
C ASN A 127 11.44 -16.87 -12.50
N TYR A 128 10.72 -17.10 -13.61
CA TYR A 128 9.43 -17.78 -13.60
C TYR A 128 9.57 -19.25 -13.17
N ARG A 129 10.59 -19.96 -13.62
CA ARG A 129 10.86 -21.35 -13.18
C ARG A 129 11.04 -21.41 -11.66
N ARG A 130 11.89 -20.55 -11.10
CA ARG A 130 12.09 -20.46 -9.64
C ARG A 130 10.80 -20.14 -8.90
N TRP A 131 10.01 -19.21 -9.42
CA TRP A 131 8.72 -18.87 -8.83
C TRP A 131 7.75 -20.05 -8.84
N LEU A 132 7.65 -20.78 -9.94
CA LEU A 132 6.81 -21.98 -10.04
C LEU A 132 7.22 -23.07 -9.03
N ASP A 133 8.53 -23.27 -8.84
CA ASP A 133 9.04 -24.23 -7.87
C ASP A 133 8.74 -23.78 -6.42
N GLN A 134 8.89 -22.51 -6.13
CA GLN A 134 8.52 -21.93 -4.85
C GLN A 134 7.02 -22.02 -4.58
N ALA A 135 6.18 -21.74 -5.58
CA ALA A 135 4.72 -21.80 -5.45
C ALA A 135 4.22 -23.22 -5.07
N LYS A 136 4.91 -24.27 -5.52
CA LYS A 136 4.61 -25.67 -5.13
C LYS A 136 5.01 -25.98 -3.68
N SER A 137 5.91 -25.20 -3.10
CA SER A 137 6.47 -25.40 -1.75
C SER A 137 6.01 -24.35 -0.76
N LEU A 138 4.96 -23.57 -1.08
CA LEU A 138 4.41 -22.56 -0.18
C LEU A 138 4.05 -23.19 1.16
N ARG A 139 4.73 -22.75 2.21
CA ARG A 139 4.39 -23.10 3.58
C ARG A 139 3.31 -22.14 4.05
N PRO A 140 2.32 -22.62 4.83
CA PRO A 140 1.39 -21.71 5.49
C PRO A 140 2.18 -20.72 6.35
N PHE A 141 1.64 -19.52 6.51
CA PHE A 141 2.21 -18.54 7.42
C PHE A 141 2.36 -19.18 8.82
N SER A 142 3.50 -18.90 9.46
CA SER A 142 3.72 -19.37 10.83
C SER A 142 2.68 -18.73 11.75
N GLU A 143 1.90 -19.56 12.41
CA GLU A 143 1.05 -19.08 13.49
C GLU A 143 1.91 -18.79 14.72
N TYR A 144 1.67 -17.67 15.36
CA TYR A 144 2.34 -17.29 16.59
C TYR A 144 1.40 -17.54 17.77
N PRO A 145 1.86 -18.12 18.87
CA PRO A 145 1.04 -18.44 20.03
C PRO A 145 0.51 -17.22 20.79
N GLY A 146 0.79 -16.00 20.30
CA GLY A 146 0.29 -14.75 20.83
C GLY A 146 1.17 -13.56 20.50
N LEU A 147 0.68 -12.37 20.85
CA LEU A 147 1.36 -11.09 20.59
C LEU A 147 2.80 -11.02 21.10
N PRO A 148 3.16 -11.54 22.30
CA PRO A 148 4.54 -11.50 22.76
C PRO A 148 5.51 -12.23 21.82
N ALA A 149 5.16 -13.42 21.35
CA ALA A 149 5.98 -14.20 20.42
C ALA A 149 6.12 -13.52 19.05
N LEU A 150 5.07 -12.84 18.60
CA LEU A 150 5.11 -12.04 17.39
C LEU A 150 6.03 -10.81 17.58
N ALA A 151 5.91 -10.10 18.69
CA ALA A 151 6.75 -8.95 19.02
C ALA A 151 8.23 -9.33 19.08
N ASP A 152 8.58 -10.45 19.75
CA ASP A 152 9.94 -10.98 19.78
C ASP A 152 10.48 -11.28 18.38
N ARG A 153 9.62 -11.78 17.48
CA ARG A 153 10.01 -12.06 16.10
C ARG A 153 10.30 -10.80 15.32
N VAL A 154 9.46 -9.78 15.48
CA VAL A 154 9.62 -8.48 14.82
C VAL A 154 10.88 -7.78 15.30
N MET A 155 11.11 -7.74 16.63
CA MET A 155 12.31 -7.12 17.21
C MET A 155 13.62 -7.80 16.81
N LYS A 156 13.61 -9.10 16.50
CA LYS A 156 14.81 -9.82 16.02
C LYS A 156 15.15 -9.54 14.56
N ASN A 157 14.23 -8.98 13.80
CA ASN A 157 14.42 -8.69 12.37
C ASN A 157 14.76 -7.21 12.10
N ASN A 158 14.70 -6.36 13.12
CA ASN A 158 15.13 -4.98 13.14
C ASN A 158 16.44 -4.87 13.95
#